data_5645937966f920b03d4e8ed7a221542c
#
_entry.id   5645937966f920b03d4e8ed7a221542c
#
_cell.length_a   1.000
_cell.length_b   1.000
_cell.length_c   1.000
_cell.angle_alpha   90.00
_cell.angle_beta   90.00
_cell.angle_gamma   90.00
#
_symmetry.space_group_name_H-M   'P 1'
#
loop_
_entity.id
_entity.type
_entity.pdbx_description
1 polymer ?
#
loop_
_entity_poly.entity_id
_entity_poly.type
_entity_poly.pdbx_seq_one_letter_code
_entity_poly.pdbx_strand_id
1 'polypeptide(L)'
;MTMRLDGVMRVAAMILVSSSLLGACSFFGGDDNPVPEGDAWRTEVVEAIATTPGVTSTEITVHDVDAGTGYTGPLVRGVFSVTGDAGAVVDDALRRASDVLGEESAGVRIKLSVTGEDGRPRRLDELGYPGVRDGGSLWEATH
;
A
#
# COMPACT_ATOMS: atom_id res chain seq x y z
N MET A 1 -34.28 -51.77 -10.68
CA MET A 1 -34.02 -51.26 -10.48
C MET A 1 -33.23 -50.67 -9.89
N THR A 2 -32.84 -50.34 -9.72
CA THR A 2 -32.21 -49.83 -9.13
C THR A 2 -31.11 -49.24 -9.23
N MET A 3 -30.85 -49.00 -9.21
CA MET A 3 -29.98 -48.49 -9.20
C MET A 3 -29.36 -47.59 -9.16
N ARG A 4 -29.25 -47.30 -9.21
CA ARG A 4 -28.76 -46.54 -9.24
C ARG A 4 -28.20 -45.76 -8.63
N LEU A 5 -28.21 -45.31 -8.42
CA LEU A 5 -27.83 -44.56 -7.69
C LEU A 5 -26.73 -44.36 -7.36
N ASP A 6 -26.38 -44.57 -7.19
CA ASP A 6 -25.31 -44.64 -6.83
C ASP A 6 -24.38 -43.81 -7.30
N GLY A 7 -24.37 -43.55 -8.10
CA GLY A 7 -23.35 -42.85 -8.60
C GLY A 7 -23.13 -41.65 -7.98
N VAL A 8 -23.87 -41.35 -7.37
CA VAL A 8 -23.76 -40.23 -6.84
C VAL A 8 -22.68 -39.82 -6.15
N MET A 9 -22.39 -40.35 -5.41
CA MET A 9 -21.53 -39.93 -4.59
C MET A 9 -20.32 -39.50 -4.90
N ARG A 10 -19.85 -39.91 -5.60
CA ARG A 10 -18.59 -39.69 -5.81
C ARG A 10 -18.15 -38.38 -5.90
N VAL A 11 -18.80 -37.65 -6.22
CA VAL A 11 -18.46 -36.42 -6.46
C VAL A 11 -17.81 -35.63 -5.46
N ALA A 12 -18.28 -35.60 -4.43
CA ALA A 12 -17.81 -34.76 -3.48
C ALA A 12 -16.39 -34.69 -3.24
N ALA A 13 -15.82 -35.70 -3.31
CA ALA A 13 -14.53 -35.75 -2.91
C ALA A 13 -13.61 -34.76 -3.41
N MET A 14 -13.64 -34.58 -4.58
CA MET A 14 -12.62 -33.88 -5.09
C MET A 14 -12.43 -32.54 -4.64
N ILE A 15 -13.34 -31.96 -4.29
CA ILE A 15 -13.22 -30.71 -3.94
C ILE A 15 -12.26 -30.30 -2.97
N LEU A 16 -12.17 -30.94 -2.00
CA LEU A 16 -11.38 -30.53 -0.98
C LEU A 16 -10.00 -30.32 -1.23
N VAL A 17 -9.54 -31.00 -2.03
CA VAL A 17 -8.19 -30.95 -2.23
C VAL A 17 -7.63 -29.64 -2.54
N SER A 18 -8.24 -28.96 -3.36
CA SER A 18 -7.63 -27.80 -3.82
C SER A 18 -7.33 -26.79 -2.76
N SER A 19 -8.13 -26.73 -1.81
CA SER A 19 -7.91 -25.68 -0.90
C SER A 19 -6.66 -25.79 -0.11
N SER A 20 -6.21 -26.91 0.13
CA SER A 20 -5.07 -26.98 0.99
C SER A 20 -3.83 -26.43 0.36
N LEU A 21 -3.75 -26.46 -0.90
CA LEU A 21 -2.59 -25.99 -1.51
C LEU A 21 -2.34 -24.56 -1.28
N LEU A 22 -3.35 -23.80 -1.27
CA LEU A 22 -3.18 -22.43 -1.12
C LEU A 22 -2.53 -22.06 0.19
N GLY A 23 -2.86 -22.74 1.18
CA GLY A 23 -2.29 -22.41 2.43
C GLY A 23 -0.81 -22.57 2.46
N ALA A 24 -0.33 -23.54 1.79
CA ALA A 24 1.07 -23.79 1.81
C ALA A 24 1.87 -22.70 1.16
N CYS A 25 1.38 -22.13 0.17
CA CYS A 25 2.13 -21.13 -0.49
C CYS A 25 2.40 -19.92 0.34
N SER A 26 1.46 -19.52 1.09
CA SER A 26 1.66 -18.32 1.81
C SER A 26 2.73 -18.49 2.88
N PHE A 27 3.05 -19.70 3.22
CA PHE A 27 3.99 -19.88 4.21
C PHE A 27 5.33 -19.43 3.85
N PHE A 28 5.72 -19.56 2.63
CA PHE A 28 7.02 -19.23 2.28
C PHE A 28 7.22 -17.77 2.14
N GLY A 29 6.19 -17.05 2.13
CA GLY A 29 6.32 -15.68 1.99
C GLY A 29 7.16 -15.13 3.07
N GLY A 30 7.22 -15.69 4.11
CA GLY A 30 8.09 -15.38 5.16
C GLY A 30 8.55 -13.97 5.31
N ASP A 31 8.15 -13.10 4.51
CA ASP A 31 8.60 -11.78 4.66
C ASP A 31 7.90 -11.13 5.75
N ASP A 32 8.64 -10.47 6.58
CA ASP A 32 8.08 -9.78 7.68
C ASP A 32 7.42 -8.50 7.28
N ASN A 33 7.64 -8.06 6.08
CA ASN A 33 7.16 -6.76 5.63
C ASN A 33 6.23 -6.91 4.45
N PRO A 34 4.95 -6.92 4.69
CA PRO A 34 3.98 -7.13 3.60
C PRO A 34 3.90 -5.94 2.65
N VAL A 35 3.61 -6.25 1.42
CA VAL A 35 3.46 -5.28 0.34
C VAL A 35 2.15 -5.60 -0.37
N PRO A 36 1.43 -4.61 -0.88
CA PRO A 36 0.18 -4.88 -1.60
C PRO A 36 0.42 -5.78 -2.80
N GLU A 37 -0.58 -6.54 -3.17
CA GLU A 37 -0.45 -7.49 -4.27
C GLU A 37 -0.41 -6.82 -5.61
N GLY A 38 0.33 -7.38 -6.51
CA GLY A 38 0.41 -6.90 -7.89
C GLY A 38 1.20 -5.62 -8.02
N ASP A 39 1.01 -4.95 -9.12
CA ASP A 39 1.73 -3.71 -9.40
C ASP A 39 0.83 -2.50 -9.54
N ALA A 40 -0.46 -2.70 -9.65
CA ALA A 40 -1.38 -1.59 -9.88
C ALA A 40 -1.34 -0.54 -8.79
N TRP A 41 -1.08 -0.95 -7.57
CA TRP A 41 -1.04 -0.02 -6.45
C TRP A 41 0.02 1.07 -6.63
N ARG A 42 1.05 0.76 -7.39
CA ARG A 42 2.14 1.72 -7.60
C ARG A 42 1.65 2.97 -8.32
N THR A 43 0.82 2.79 -9.31
CA THR A 43 0.22 3.91 -10.00
C THR A 43 -0.91 4.51 -9.17
N GLU A 44 -1.68 3.67 -8.54
CA GLU A 44 -2.85 4.12 -7.78
C GLU A 44 -2.47 5.00 -6.59
N VAL A 45 -1.36 4.72 -5.92
CA VAL A 45 -0.97 5.54 -4.79
C VAL A 45 -0.56 6.93 -5.26
N VAL A 46 0.12 7.04 -6.39
CA VAL A 46 0.51 8.33 -6.92
C VAL A 46 -0.74 9.10 -7.36
N GLU A 47 -1.67 8.42 -8.03
CA GLU A 47 -2.89 9.05 -8.47
C GLU A 47 -3.77 9.49 -7.30
N ALA A 48 -3.79 8.72 -6.24
CA ALA A 48 -4.57 9.07 -5.07
C ALA A 48 -4.10 10.40 -4.49
N ILE A 49 -2.81 10.62 -4.45
CA ILE A 49 -2.27 11.89 -3.99
C ILE A 49 -2.54 12.98 -5.02
N ALA A 50 -2.27 12.70 -6.28
CA ALA A 50 -2.39 13.70 -7.33
C ALA A 50 -3.82 14.22 -7.52
N THR A 51 -4.80 13.40 -7.24
CA THR A 51 -6.20 13.78 -7.41
C THR A 51 -6.85 14.34 -6.14
N THR A 52 -6.08 14.47 -5.08
CA THR A 52 -6.60 15.04 -3.84
C THR A 52 -6.88 16.53 -4.06
N PRO A 53 -8.05 17.02 -3.68
CA PRO A 53 -8.34 18.45 -3.82
C PRO A 53 -7.33 19.27 -3.03
N GLY A 54 -6.77 20.26 -3.67
CA GLY A 54 -5.74 21.11 -3.06
C GLY A 54 -4.32 20.71 -3.41
N VAL A 55 -4.12 19.53 -3.99
CA VAL A 55 -2.80 19.15 -4.49
C VAL A 55 -2.67 19.74 -5.90
N THR A 56 -1.64 20.52 -6.11
CA THR A 56 -1.47 21.23 -7.39
C THR A 56 -0.46 20.54 -8.30
N SER A 57 0.47 19.79 -7.76
CA SER A 57 1.41 19.03 -8.57
C SER A 57 2.03 17.91 -7.77
N THR A 58 2.49 16.89 -8.45
CA THR A 58 3.19 15.78 -7.80
C THR A 58 4.42 15.41 -8.59
N GLU A 59 5.48 15.09 -7.87
CA GLU A 59 6.68 14.52 -8.45
C GLU A 59 7.02 13.32 -7.58
N ILE A 60 6.21 12.30 -7.67
CA ILE A 60 6.31 11.11 -6.83
C ILE A 60 6.59 9.91 -7.72
N THR A 61 7.54 9.08 -7.32
CA THR A 61 7.84 7.86 -8.01
C THR A 61 7.78 6.69 -7.05
N VAL A 62 7.47 5.51 -7.56
CA VAL A 62 7.49 4.29 -6.80
C VAL A 62 8.46 3.36 -7.51
N HIS A 63 9.53 2.98 -6.83
CA HIS A 63 10.51 2.11 -7.43
C HIS A 63 11.11 1.20 -6.37
N ASP A 64 11.66 0.09 -6.82
CA ASP A 64 12.27 -0.84 -5.92
C ASP A 64 13.70 -0.39 -5.62
N VAL A 65 14.09 -0.51 -4.37
CA VAL A 65 15.44 -0.18 -3.97
C VAL A 65 16.08 -1.41 -3.34
N ASP A 66 17.39 -1.50 -3.49
CA ASP A 66 18.16 -2.51 -2.83
C ASP A 66 19.34 -1.77 -2.22
N ALA A 67 19.18 -1.38 -1.01
CA ALA A 67 20.14 -0.49 -0.39
C ALA A 67 21.39 -1.19 0.13
N GLY A 68 21.40 -2.49 0.11
CA GLY A 68 22.55 -3.20 0.65
C GLY A 68 22.68 -3.08 2.15
N THR A 69 21.81 -2.33 2.77
CA THR A 69 21.84 -2.12 4.20
C THR A 69 20.72 -2.82 4.90
N GLY A 70 20.10 -3.74 4.21
CA GLY A 70 19.06 -4.55 4.80
C GLY A 70 17.67 -4.26 4.30
N TYR A 71 17.43 -3.15 3.66
CA TYR A 71 16.10 -2.92 3.11
C TYR A 71 16.11 -3.18 1.59
N THR A 72 15.23 -4.03 1.16
CA THR A 72 15.00 -4.27 -0.25
C THR A 72 13.49 -4.25 -0.46
N GLY A 73 13.02 -3.46 -1.39
CA GLY A 73 11.60 -3.39 -1.69
C GLY A 73 11.19 -2.05 -2.24
N PRO A 74 9.88 -1.83 -2.35
CA PRO A 74 9.37 -0.61 -2.98
C PRO A 74 9.50 0.61 -2.09
N LEU A 75 9.82 1.72 -2.70
CA LEU A 75 9.93 3.02 -2.05
C LEU A 75 9.04 4.02 -2.78
N VAL A 76 8.12 4.63 -2.05
CA VAL A 76 7.31 5.74 -2.55
C VAL A 76 8.05 7.01 -2.15
N ARG A 77 8.55 7.72 -3.11
CA ARG A 77 9.42 8.85 -2.83
C ARG A 77 9.05 10.04 -3.69
N GLY A 78 9.11 11.20 -3.14
CA GLY A 78 8.91 12.39 -3.93
C GLY A 78 8.35 13.55 -3.16
N VAL A 79 7.81 14.50 -3.90
CA VAL A 79 7.30 15.75 -3.37
C VAL A 79 5.95 16.01 -4.00
N PHE A 80 5.01 16.53 -3.23
CA PHE A 80 3.79 17.07 -3.84
C PHE A 80 3.54 18.46 -3.28
N SER A 81 2.89 19.28 -4.09
CA SER A 81 2.63 20.67 -3.74
C SER A 81 1.16 20.85 -3.42
N VAL A 82 0.88 21.67 -2.44
CA VAL A 82 -0.49 21.91 -1.98
C VAL A 82 -0.79 23.39 -1.93
N THR A 83 -2.07 23.73 -2.03
CA THR A 83 -2.53 25.08 -1.89
C THR A 83 -3.66 25.11 -0.87
N GLY A 84 -3.92 26.27 -0.30
CA GLY A 84 -4.96 26.41 0.71
C GLY A 84 -4.51 25.93 2.06
N ASP A 85 -5.41 25.25 2.78
CA ASP A 85 -5.09 24.74 4.11
C ASP A 85 -4.21 23.51 3.97
N ALA A 86 -2.91 23.72 4.08
CA ALA A 86 -1.96 22.63 3.85
C ALA A 86 -2.20 21.44 4.78
N GLY A 87 -2.54 21.69 6.03
CA GLY A 87 -2.79 20.59 6.96
C GLY A 87 -3.93 19.70 6.51
N ALA A 88 -5.03 20.30 6.10
CA ALA A 88 -6.19 19.52 5.67
C ALA A 88 -5.91 18.78 4.36
N VAL A 89 -5.22 19.42 3.44
CA VAL A 89 -4.90 18.79 2.15
C VAL A 89 -3.95 17.61 2.34
N VAL A 90 -2.94 17.80 3.16
CA VAL A 90 -1.97 16.75 3.42
C VAL A 90 -2.64 15.56 4.12
N ASP A 91 -3.51 15.84 5.09
CA ASP A 91 -4.21 14.77 5.79
C ASP A 91 -5.06 13.96 4.83
N ASP A 92 -5.78 14.64 3.94
CA ASP A 92 -6.61 13.96 2.95
C ASP A 92 -5.75 13.14 1.97
N ALA A 93 -4.67 13.73 1.50
CA ALA A 93 -3.79 13.04 0.55
C ALA A 93 -3.16 11.79 1.17
N LEU A 94 -2.71 11.90 2.40
CA LEU A 94 -2.08 10.77 3.07
C LEU A 94 -3.10 9.67 3.38
N ARG A 95 -4.32 10.07 3.74
CA ARG A 95 -5.36 9.07 3.98
C ARG A 95 -5.71 8.32 2.71
N ARG A 96 -5.80 9.02 1.59
CA ARG A 96 -6.09 8.37 0.30
C ARG A 96 -4.96 7.44 -0.12
N ALA A 97 -3.72 7.86 0.09
CA ALA A 97 -2.58 7.00 -0.19
C ALA A 97 -2.60 5.77 0.70
N SER A 98 -2.95 5.96 1.95
CA SER A 98 -3.03 4.87 2.91
C SER A 98 -4.13 3.87 2.52
N ASP A 99 -5.25 4.36 2.02
CA ASP A 99 -6.33 3.48 1.58
C ASP A 99 -5.88 2.59 0.41
N VAL A 100 -5.04 3.12 -0.47
CA VAL A 100 -4.51 2.33 -1.57
C VAL A 100 -3.55 1.26 -1.05
N LEU A 101 -2.67 1.64 -0.13
CA LEU A 101 -1.65 0.72 0.36
C LEU A 101 -2.22 -0.33 1.33
N GLY A 102 -3.22 0.04 2.11
CA GLY A 102 -3.83 -0.88 3.05
C GLY A 102 -3.08 -0.96 4.37
N GLU A 103 -3.68 -1.63 5.32
CA GLU A 103 -3.13 -1.75 6.65
C GLU A 103 -1.85 -2.56 6.68
N GLU A 104 -1.78 -3.58 5.85
CA GLU A 104 -0.62 -4.46 5.82
C GLU A 104 0.33 -4.08 4.71
N SER A 105 1.02 -2.99 4.88
CA SER A 105 1.94 -2.50 3.86
C SER A 105 3.25 -1.99 4.46
N ALA A 106 3.68 -2.59 5.54
CA ALA A 106 4.93 -2.18 6.19
C ALA A 106 6.16 -2.39 5.30
N GLY A 107 6.03 -3.18 4.24
CA GLY A 107 7.12 -3.36 3.30
C GLY A 107 7.26 -2.26 2.26
N VAL A 108 6.34 -1.29 2.25
CA VAL A 108 6.43 -0.16 1.34
C VAL A 108 7.02 1.02 2.10
N ARG A 109 8.22 1.42 1.74
CA ARG A 109 8.85 2.57 2.41
C ARG A 109 8.27 3.86 1.86
N ILE A 110 8.17 4.86 2.71
CA ILE A 110 7.59 6.14 2.33
C ILE A 110 8.56 7.26 2.67
N LYS A 111 8.86 8.08 1.69
CA LYS A 111 9.73 9.21 1.87
C LYS A 111 9.18 10.38 1.07
N LEU A 112 8.23 11.08 1.64
CA LEU A 112 7.51 12.14 0.97
C LEU A 112 7.78 13.48 1.62
N SER A 113 7.77 14.51 0.81
CA SER A 113 7.84 15.90 1.27
C SER A 113 6.69 16.67 0.65
N VAL A 114 6.30 17.76 1.28
CA VAL A 114 5.19 18.58 0.83
C VAL A 114 5.67 20.02 0.69
N THR A 115 5.31 20.65 -0.42
CA THR A 115 5.62 22.04 -0.63
C THR A 115 4.33 22.84 -0.54
N GLY A 116 4.28 23.78 0.39
CA GLY A 116 3.13 24.66 0.53
C GLY A 116 3.23 25.87 -0.38
N GLU A 117 2.34 26.84 -0.16
CA GLU A 117 2.32 28.03 -1.00
C GLU A 117 3.58 28.87 -0.83
N ASP A 118 4.31 28.70 0.24
CA ASP A 118 5.55 29.42 0.43
C ASP A 118 6.71 28.82 -0.37
N GLY A 119 6.50 27.75 -1.08
CA GLY A 119 7.51 27.14 -1.92
C GLY A 119 8.56 26.32 -1.19
N ARG A 120 8.38 26.10 0.11
CA ARG A 120 9.41 25.40 0.89
C ARG A 120 8.98 23.97 1.14
N PRO A 121 9.81 22.99 0.77
CA PRO A 121 9.47 21.60 1.05
C PRO A 121 9.64 21.30 2.53
N ARG A 122 8.70 20.54 3.06
CA ARG A 122 8.73 20.10 4.46
C ARG A 122 8.53 18.59 4.49
N ARG A 123 9.19 17.95 5.41
CA ARG A 123 9.02 16.50 5.55
C ARG A 123 7.75 16.21 6.35
N LEU A 124 7.28 14.98 6.28
CA LEU A 124 6.07 14.61 6.99
C LEU A 124 6.20 14.78 8.50
N ASP A 125 7.38 14.55 9.06
CA ASP A 125 7.56 14.71 10.49
C ASP A 125 7.38 16.18 10.93
N GLU A 126 7.64 17.11 10.04
CA GLU A 126 7.44 18.53 10.34
C GLU A 126 5.97 18.92 10.23
N LEU A 127 5.16 18.09 9.62
CA LEU A 127 3.76 18.38 9.36
C LEU A 127 2.80 17.61 10.27
N GLY A 128 3.32 17.02 11.33
CA GLY A 128 2.47 16.30 12.27
C GLY A 128 2.44 14.81 12.10
N TYR A 129 3.33 14.25 11.28
CA TYR A 129 3.37 12.80 11.04
C TYR A 129 4.77 12.25 11.33
N PRO A 130 5.24 12.37 12.56
CA PRO A 130 6.64 12.06 12.86
C PRO A 130 7.01 10.59 12.77
N GLY A 131 6.07 9.71 12.80
CA GLY A 131 6.39 8.29 12.75
C GLY A 131 6.20 7.63 11.42
N VAL A 132 5.82 8.37 10.39
CA VAL A 132 5.49 7.77 9.11
C VAL A 132 6.76 7.50 8.32
N ARG A 133 7.04 6.22 8.08
CA ARG A 133 8.19 5.81 7.30
C ARG A 133 7.87 4.62 6.39
N ASP A 134 6.70 4.02 6.55
CA ASP A 134 6.26 2.93 5.69
C ASP A 134 4.73 2.91 5.64
N GLY A 135 4.19 2.03 4.83
CA GLY A 135 2.73 1.97 4.67
C GLY A 135 2.00 1.61 5.94
N GLY A 136 2.60 0.78 6.79
CA GLY A 136 1.96 0.41 8.04
C GLY A 136 1.87 1.58 9.00
N SER A 137 2.96 2.33 9.16
CA SER A 137 2.94 3.51 10.02
C SER A 137 2.06 4.60 9.44
N LEU A 138 1.96 4.68 8.11
CA LEU A 138 1.05 5.62 7.48
C LEU A 138 -0.41 5.25 7.81
N TRP A 139 -0.74 3.97 7.76
CA TRP A 139 -2.09 3.52 8.10
C TRP A 139 -2.44 3.92 9.54
N GLU A 140 -1.51 3.67 10.45
CA GLU A 140 -1.75 4.00 11.85
C GLU A 140 -1.92 5.50 12.08
N ALA A 141 -1.23 6.30 11.31
CA ALA A 141 -1.30 7.75 11.46
C ALA A 141 -2.58 8.34 10.85
N THR A 142 -3.22 7.65 9.93
CA THR A 142 -4.36 8.20 9.20
C THR A 142 -5.69 7.50 9.51
N HIS A 143 -5.67 6.42 10.23
CA HIS A 143 -6.86 5.67 10.63
C HIS A 143 -6.88 5.47 12.13
#